data_25d22ba372f25b931db5a299949225fc
#
_entry.id   25d22ba372f25b931db5a299949225fc
#
_cell.length_a   1.000
_cell.length_b   1.000
_cell.length_c   1.000
_cell.angle_alpha   90.00
_cell.angle_beta   90.00
_cell.angle_gamma   90.00
#
_symmetry.space_group_name_H-M   'P 1'
#
loop_
_entity.id
_entity.type
_entity.pdbx_description
1 polymer ?
#
loop_
_entity_poly.entity_id
_entity_poly.type
_entity_poly.pdbx_seq_one_letter_code
_entity_poly.pdbx_strand_id
1 'polypeptide(L)' 'MELFYNSKIDKNTTNFTICDQDLKHITRVMRKRKGDLIKFTNGKGYGFESQIERIEKKKIHFEIKKLFKTANSN' A
#
# COMPACT_ATOMS: atom_id res chain seq x y z
N MET A 1 -9.11 5.42 -10.25
CA MET A 1 -7.86 4.94 -9.66
C MET A 1 -7.99 5.00 -8.16
N GLU A 2 -7.67 3.93 -7.49
CA GLU A 2 -7.81 3.91 -6.06
C GLU A 2 -6.50 4.11 -5.35
N LEU A 3 -6.55 4.88 -4.29
CA LEU A 3 -5.36 5.19 -3.54
C LEU A 3 -5.67 4.90 -2.08
N PHE A 4 -5.00 3.92 -1.51
CA PHE A 4 -5.22 3.56 -0.12
C PHE A 4 -4.29 4.37 0.77
N TYR A 5 -4.74 4.63 1.99
CA TYR A 5 -3.98 5.45 2.92
C TYR A 5 -3.19 4.58 3.89
N ASN A 6 -1.91 4.89 4.07
CA ASN A 6 -1.08 4.23 5.06
C ASN A 6 -0.08 5.25 5.60
N SER A 7 -0.35 5.76 6.79
CA SER A 7 0.50 6.82 7.36
C SER A 7 1.85 6.33 7.85
N LYS A 8 2.05 5.03 7.89
CA LYS A 8 3.29 4.47 8.42
C LYS A 8 4.41 4.38 7.40
N ILE A 9 4.12 4.58 6.13
CA ILE A 9 5.14 4.49 5.10
C ILE A 9 5.62 5.90 4.72
N ASP A 10 6.87 5.99 4.27
CA ASP A 10 7.44 7.27 3.87
C ASP A 10 8.37 7.04 2.67
N LYS A 11 9.02 8.11 2.24
CA LYS A 11 9.88 8.05 1.05
C LYS A 11 11.06 7.10 1.19
N ASN A 12 11.39 6.70 2.40
CA ASN A 12 12.49 5.78 2.63
C ASN A 12 12.02 4.34 2.80
N THR A 13 10.72 4.11 2.81
CA THR A 13 10.18 2.77 2.98
C THR A 13 10.32 2.01 1.68
N THR A 14 10.88 0.80 1.73
CA THR A 14 11.02 -0.04 0.54
C THR A 14 10.02 -1.18 0.52
N ASN A 15 9.53 -1.59 1.69
CA ASN A 15 8.50 -2.60 1.78
C ASN A 15 7.74 -2.40 3.08
N PHE A 16 6.58 -2.98 3.16
CA PHE A 16 5.76 -2.87 4.37
C PHE A 16 4.77 -4.02 4.41
N THR A 17 4.15 -4.20 5.57
CA THR A 17 3.20 -5.27 5.79
C THR A 17 1.92 -4.69 6.36
N ILE A 18 0.78 -5.15 5.87
CA ILE A 18 -0.51 -4.76 6.41
C ILE A 18 -1.09 -5.96 7.13
N CYS A 19 -1.43 -5.77 8.40
CA CYS A 19 -1.96 -6.85 9.22
C CYS A 19 -3.45 -7.06 9.01
N ASP A 20 -3.93 -8.21 9.45
CA ASP A 20 -5.32 -8.61 9.27
C ASP A 20 -6.33 -7.58 9.76
N GLN A 21 -6.04 -6.91 10.87
CA GLN A 21 -6.95 -5.91 11.40
C GLN A 21 -7.20 -4.79 10.40
N ASP A 22 -6.15 -4.37 9.72
CA ASP A 22 -6.27 -3.31 8.74
C ASP A 22 -6.91 -3.84 7.45
N LEU A 23 -6.70 -5.10 7.14
CA LEU A 23 -7.27 -5.70 5.94
C LEU A 23 -8.79 -5.75 5.99
N LYS A 24 -9.36 -5.84 7.18
CA LYS A 24 -10.82 -5.84 7.30
C LYS A 24 -11.43 -4.55 6.79
N HIS A 25 -10.68 -3.47 6.84
CA HIS A 25 -11.14 -2.18 6.36
C HIS A 25 -10.78 -1.94 4.90
N ILE A 26 -9.94 -2.80 4.33
CA ILE A 26 -9.48 -2.64 2.96
C ILE A 26 -9.90 -3.87 2.18
N THR A 27 -11.21 -4.04 2.01
CA THR A 27 -11.75 -5.24 1.38
C THR A 27 -11.25 -5.43 -0.04
N ARG A 28 -10.95 -4.35 -0.73
CA ARG A 28 -10.47 -4.46 -2.11
C ARG A 28 -9.08 -5.05 -2.18
N VAL A 29 -8.25 -4.78 -1.18
CA VAL A 29 -6.91 -5.36 -1.13
C VAL A 29 -7.02 -6.87 -0.96
N MET A 30 -8.03 -7.32 -0.21
CA MET A 30 -8.21 -8.73 0.05
C MET A 30 -8.57 -9.52 -1.21
N ARG A 31 -9.03 -8.84 -2.25
CA ARG A 31 -9.36 -9.49 -3.53
C ARG A 31 -8.18 -9.54 -4.47
N LYS A 32 -7.07 -8.92 -4.08
CA LYS A 32 -5.89 -8.89 -4.92
C LYS A 32 -5.06 -10.15 -4.70
N ARG A 33 -4.17 -10.39 -5.61
CA ARG A 33 -3.33 -11.59 -5.59
C ARG A 33 -1.87 -11.18 -5.58
N LYS A 34 -1.01 -12.15 -5.26
CA LYS A 34 0.42 -11.94 -5.36
C LYS A 34 0.76 -11.41 -6.75
N GLY A 35 1.54 -10.37 -6.79
CA GLY A 35 1.94 -9.73 -8.04
C GLY A 35 1.07 -8.54 -8.44
N ASP A 36 -0.10 -8.38 -7.82
CA ASP A 36 -0.95 -7.25 -8.15
C ASP A 36 -0.35 -5.95 -7.62
N LEU A 37 -0.62 -4.86 -8.31
CA LEU A 37 -0.14 -3.54 -7.91
C LEU A 37 -1.24 -2.77 -7.22
N ILE A 38 -0.87 -2.11 -6.14
CA ILE A 38 -1.79 -1.31 -5.35
C ILE A 38 -1.10 0.01 -5.03
N LYS A 39 -1.84 1.10 -5.14
CA LYS A 39 -1.29 2.41 -4.85
C LYS A 39 -1.68 2.85 -3.46
N PHE A 40 -0.71 3.38 -2.73
CA PHE A 40 -0.91 3.89 -1.39
C PHE A 40 -0.45 5.34 -1.32
N THR A 41 -0.98 6.08 -0.34
CA THR A 41 -0.49 7.40 0.00
C THR A 41 -0.27 7.46 1.49
N ASN A 42 0.71 8.24 1.91
CA ASN A 42 0.93 8.44 3.34
C ASN A 42 0.27 9.72 3.85
N GLY A 43 -0.44 10.43 2.97
CA GLY A 43 -1.09 11.67 3.37
C GLY A 43 -0.14 12.84 3.51
N LYS A 44 1.11 12.68 3.10
CA LYS A 44 2.12 13.73 3.24
C LYS A 44 2.68 14.17 1.89
N GLY A 45 1.90 13.98 0.83
CA GLY A 45 2.30 14.42 -0.49
C GLY A 45 3.01 13.37 -1.31
N TYR A 46 3.09 12.14 -0.85
CA TYR A 46 3.73 11.06 -1.58
C TYR A 46 2.75 9.94 -1.86
N GLY A 47 2.92 9.30 -3.01
CA GLY A 47 2.20 8.10 -3.37
C GLY A 47 3.19 6.98 -3.63
N PHE A 48 2.75 5.75 -3.41
CA PHE A 48 3.59 4.59 -3.51
C PHE A 48 2.90 3.53 -4.35
N GLU A 49 3.52 3.13 -5.44
CA GLU A 49 3.01 2.01 -6.20
C GLU A 49 3.65 0.76 -5.64
N SER A 50 2.85 -0.09 -5.04
CA SER A 50 3.33 -1.25 -4.32
C SER A 50 2.82 -2.52 -4.96
N GLN A 51 3.62 -3.57 -4.90
CA GLN A 51 3.24 -4.86 -5.44
C GLN A 51 3.07 -5.83 -4.29
N ILE A 52 2.03 -6.65 -4.35
CA ILE A 52 1.85 -7.69 -3.35
C ILE A 52 2.94 -8.72 -3.54
N GLU A 53 3.82 -8.82 -2.54
CA GLU A 53 4.94 -9.72 -2.59
C GLU A 53 4.56 -11.09 -2.06
N ARG A 54 3.73 -11.13 -1.03
CA ARG A 54 3.39 -12.35 -0.35
C ARG A 54 2.10 -12.18 0.43
N ILE A 55 1.24 -13.16 0.39
CA ILE A 55 -0.02 -13.13 1.15
C ILE A 55 0.04 -14.24 2.19
N GLU A 56 -0.15 -13.86 3.44
CA GLU A 56 -0.23 -14.79 4.56
C GLU A 56 -1.62 -14.72 5.18
N LYS A 57 -1.92 -15.63 6.10
CA LYS A 57 -3.25 -15.71 6.67
C LYS A 57 -3.69 -14.42 7.38
N LYS A 58 -2.74 -13.76 8.04
CA LYS A 58 -3.08 -12.60 8.86
C LYS A 58 -2.40 -11.33 8.39
N LYS A 59 -1.70 -11.35 7.28
CA LYS A 59 -1.01 -10.17 6.79
C LYS A 59 -0.64 -10.32 5.33
N ILE A 60 -0.43 -9.19 4.69
CA ILE A 60 0.01 -9.15 3.31
C ILE A 60 1.28 -8.31 3.27
N HIS A 61 2.31 -8.84 2.61
CA HIS A 61 3.57 -8.14 2.44
C HIS A 61 3.58 -7.41 1.11
N PHE A 62 4.02 -6.16 1.13
CA PHE A 62 4.10 -5.33 -0.07
C PHE A 62 5.53 -4.88 -0.29
N GLU A 63 5.90 -4.75 -1.55
CA GLU A 63 7.16 -4.16 -1.93
C GLU A 63 6.87 -2.90 -2.72
N ILE A 64 7.46 -1.77 -2.33
CA ILE A 64 7.23 -0.51 -3.03
C ILE A 64 8.07 -0.51 -4.29
N LYS A 65 7.40 -0.40 -5.43
CA LYS A 65 8.06 -0.41 -6.73
C LYS A 65 8.33 0.98 -7.25
N LYS A 66 7.49 1.94 -6.88
CA LYS A 66 7.63 3.28 -7.42
C LYS A 66 7.12 4.29 -6.41
N LEU A 67 7.86 5.38 -6.28
CA LEU A 67 7.47 6.51 -5.47
C LEU A 67 7.09 7.64 -6.39
N PHE A 68 5.98 8.30 -6.12
CA PHE A 68 5.59 9.47 -6.89
C PHE A 68 5.00 10.51 -5.97
N LYS A 69 4.98 11.75 -6.41
CA LYS A 69 4.36 12.81 -5.63
C LYS A 69 2.88 12.86 -5.98
N THR A 70 2.04 13.00 -4.96
CA THR A 70 0.62 13.15 -5.21
C THR A 70 0.36 14.61 -5.57
N ALA A 71 -0.59 14.80 -6.43
CA ALA A 71 -0.89 16.14 -6.84
C ALA A 71 -1.65 16.92 -5.82
N ASN A 72 -1.97 16.40 -4.77
CA ASN A 72 -2.73 17.03 -3.84
C ASN A 72 -2.08 18.00 -3.09
N SER A 73 -2.31 19.13 -3.22
CA SER A 73 -1.78 20.01 -2.53
C SER A 73 -2.52 20.45 -1.44
N ASN A 74 -3.18 20.37 -1.16
CA ASN A 74 -3.60 21.07 -0.13
C ASN A 74 -3.72 20.83 0.78
#